data_b98a6e33d4356a1270b1488808d24d94
#
_entry.id   b98a6e33d4356a1270b1488808d24d94
#
_cell.length_a   1.000
_cell.length_b   1.000
_cell.length_c   1.000
_cell.angle_alpha   90.00
_cell.angle_beta   90.00
_cell.angle_gamma   90.00
#
_symmetry.space_group_name_H-M   'P 1'
#
loop_
_entity.id
_entity.type
_entity.pdbx_description
1 polymer ?
#
loop_
_entity_poly.entity_id
_entity_poly.type
_entity_poly.pdbx_seq_one_letter_code
_entity_poly.pdbx_strand_id
1 'polypeptide(L)'
;EKGFSFREAWAALWSNFIFTTHTPVPAGNERFDEALVKKYFASRSQALGLSWKDFMALGRVKTDDESESFCMTVLALKMSAWSNGVSRLHGDVSRRMWQDIWPGLPLEEVPIGHVTNGVHPRTWVSNNMVELLDRYFGPHFRDEPTDLSIWERMDRISDEELWRTHDRRRERLVGFARDRIRQQLRRNGATESRIQQAEDALSPYTLTIAFARRFATYKRAKLLLRDKERLLRLLRDTERPIQLIFAGKAHPHDLPGKDLIRALVHFAEEHDVQSKLVFLEDYDMTMSRYLTSG
;
A
#
# COMPACT_ATOMS: atom_id res chain seq x y z
N GLU A 1 -10.43 -37.26 5.66
CA GLU A 1 -9.84 -38.52 6.19
C GLU A 1 -10.61 -39.13 7.38
N LYS A 2 -11.57 -38.42 7.99
CA LYS A 2 -12.40 -38.89 9.11
C LYS A 2 -13.85 -39.20 8.72
N GLY A 3 -14.16 -39.27 7.43
CA GLY A 3 -15.50 -39.60 6.96
C GLY A 3 -16.55 -38.50 7.10
N PHE A 4 -16.15 -37.26 7.42
CA PHE A 4 -17.05 -36.11 7.48
C PHE A 4 -17.43 -35.64 6.08
N SER A 5 -18.69 -35.27 5.89
CA SER A 5 -19.11 -34.47 4.75
C SER A 5 -18.49 -33.08 4.77
N PHE A 6 -18.49 -32.39 3.60
CA PHE A 6 -17.99 -31.01 3.54
C PHE A 6 -18.66 -30.08 4.58
N ARG A 7 -19.99 -30.21 4.75
CA ARG A 7 -20.73 -29.36 5.69
C ARG A 7 -20.36 -29.65 7.15
N GLU A 8 -20.18 -30.90 7.52
CA GLU A 8 -19.76 -31.29 8.88
C GLU A 8 -18.32 -30.82 9.16
N ALA A 9 -17.42 -31.01 8.19
CA ALA A 9 -16.04 -30.55 8.32
C ALA A 9 -15.97 -29.03 8.40
N TRP A 10 -16.77 -28.30 7.60
CA TRP A 10 -16.86 -26.85 7.69
C TRP A 10 -17.41 -26.39 9.04
N ALA A 11 -18.50 -26.96 9.52
CA ALA A 11 -19.06 -26.62 10.83
C ALA A 11 -18.06 -26.85 11.97
N ALA A 12 -17.30 -27.95 11.93
CA ALA A 12 -16.28 -28.25 12.93
C ALA A 12 -15.07 -27.31 12.92
N LEU A 13 -14.73 -26.77 11.75
CA LEU A 13 -13.54 -25.95 11.56
C LEU A 13 -13.83 -24.44 11.45
N TRP A 14 -15.10 -24.06 11.29
CA TRP A 14 -15.52 -22.70 11.00
C TRP A 14 -14.91 -21.66 11.97
N SER A 15 -14.92 -21.95 13.27
CA SER A 15 -14.37 -21.06 14.29
C SER A 15 -12.86 -20.81 14.19
N ASN A 16 -12.14 -21.65 13.44
CA ASN A 16 -10.70 -21.53 13.24
C ASN A 16 -10.32 -20.62 12.05
N PHE A 17 -11.27 -20.18 11.25
CA PHE A 17 -11.01 -19.34 10.10
C PHE A 17 -11.32 -17.90 10.41
N ILE A 18 -10.32 -17.06 10.14
CA ILE A 18 -10.41 -15.58 10.22
C ILE A 18 -10.04 -15.03 8.86
N PHE A 19 -10.85 -14.12 8.36
CA PHE A 19 -10.57 -13.43 7.10
C PHE A 19 -10.31 -11.94 7.31
N THR A 20 -9.18 -11.45 6.83
CA THR A 20 -8.85 -10.03 6.81
C THR A 20 -8.86 -9.52 5.39
N THR A 21 -9.79 -8.63 5.06
CA THR A 21 -9.79 -7.94 3.76
C THR A 21 -8.89 -6.72 3.79
N HIS A 22 -8.13 -6.50 2.70
CA HIS A 22 -7.23 -5.35 2.54
C HIS A 22 -7.67 -4.39 1.43
N THR A 23 -8.73 -4.73 0.70
CA THR A 23 -9.14 -4.03 -0.51
C THR A 23 -10.39 -3.18 -0.30
N PRO A 24 -10.32 -1.84 -0.43
CA PRO A 24 -11.47 -0.95 -0.22
C PRO A 24 -12.29 -0.70 -1.50
N VAL A 25 -11.99 -1.38 -2.60
CA VAL A 25 -12.65 -1.18 -3.91
C VAL A 25 -12.99 -2.51 -4.57
N PRO A 26 -14.16 -2.63 -5.22
CA PRO A 26 -14.59 -3.88 -5.88
C PRO A 26 -13.57 -4.42 -6.88
N ALA A 27 -12.95 -3.55 -7.68
CA ALA A 27 -11.97 -3.91 -8.72
C ALA A 27 -10.69 -4.57 -8.17
N GLY A 28 -10.42 -4.50 -6.87
CA GLY A 28 -9.29 -5.16 -6.24
C GLY A 28 -9.58 -6.58 -5.76
N ASN A 29 -10.83 -7.07 -5.94
CA ASN A 29 -11.24 -8.42 -5.59
C ASN A 29 -11.30 -9.26 -6.87
N GLU A 30 -10.41 -10.24 -6.98
CA GLU A 30 -10.31 -11.08 -8.16
C GLU A 30 -11.56 -11.96 -8.31
N ARG A 31 -12.06 -12.01 -9.54
CA ARG A 31 -13.17 -12.86 -9.96
C ARG A 31 -12.71 -13.76 -11.10
N PHE A 32 -13.04 -15.03 -11.01
CA PHE A 32 -12.63 -16.04 -11.97
C PHE A 32 -13.85 -16.57 -12.71
N ASP A 33 -13.74 -16.70 -14.01
CA ASP A 33 -14.78 -17.35 -14.82
C ASP A 33 -14.89 -18.85 -14.47
N GLU A 34 -16.06 -19.42 -14.74
CA GLU A 34 -16.36 -20.80 -14.39
C GLU A 34 -15.42 -21.80 -15.09
N ALA A 35 -15.02 -21.52 -16.33
CA ALA A 35 -14.16 -22.43 -17.09
C ALA A 35 -12.78 -22.54 -16.43
N LEU A 36 -12.22 -21.42 -15.95
CA LEU A 36 -10.94 -21.40 -15.25
C LEU A 36 -11.04 -22.11 -13.91
N VAL A 37 -12.09 -21.83 -13.13
CA VAL A 37 -12.33 -22.52 -11.84
C VAL A 37 -12.47 -24.02 -12.06
N LYS A 38 -13.23 -24.46 -13.07
CA LYS A 38 -13.43 -25.87 -13.40
C LYS A 38 -12.14 -26.58 -13.77
N LYS A 39 -11.27 -25.91 -14.53
CA LYS A 39 -9.96 -26.46 -14.91
C LYS A 39 -9.11 -26.88 -13.71
N TYR A 40 -9.15 -26.10 -12.62
CA TYR A 40 -8.30 -26.36 -11.46
C TYR A 40 -9.00 -27.06 -10.30
N PHE A 41 -10.32 -26.95 -10.19
CA PHE A 41 -11.06 -27.38 -9.00
C PHE A 41 -12.13 -28.46 -9.26
N ALA A 42 -12.35 -28.93 -10.49
CA ALA A 42 -13.35 -29.96 -10.77
C ALA A 42 -13.11 -31.24 -9.94
N SER A 43 -11.88 -31.73 -9.88
CA SER A 43 -11.54 -32.92 -9.08
C SER A 43 -11.68 -32.67 -7.58
N ARG A 44 -11.43 -31.43 -7.11
CA ARG A 44 -11.58 -31.07 -5.70
C ARG A 44 -13.05 -31.01 -5.29
N SER A 45 -13.91 -30.43 -6.13
CA SER A 45 -15.36 -30.42 -5.92
C SER A 45 -15.89 -31.85 -5.70
N GLN A 46 -15.48 -32.79 -6.56
CA GLN A 46 -15.85 -34.20 -6.43
C GLN A 46 -15.33 -34.84 -5.14
N ALA A 47 -14.05 -34.58 -4.81
CA ALA A 47 -13.43 -35.10 -3.59
C ALA A 47 -14.08 -34.56 -2.30
N LEU A 48 -14.67 -33.37 -2.36
CA LEU A 48 -15.45 -32.76 -1.26
C LEU A 48 -16.91 -33.26 -1.22
N GLY A 49 -17.32 -34.05 -2.18
CA GLY A 49 -18.72 -34.52 -2.29
C GLY A 49 -19.71 -33.41 -2.65
N LEU A 50 -19.22 -32.29 -3.26
CA LEU A 50 -20.05 -31.16 -3.69
C LEU A 50 -20.42 -31.30 -5.16
N SER A 51 -21.69 -30.97 -5.48
CA SER A 51 -22.03 -30.71 -6.87
C SER A 51 -21.24 -29.53 -7.40
N TRP A 52 -21.03 -29.45 -8.72
CA TRP A 52 -20.34 -28.31 -9.31
C TRP A 52 -21.04 -26.98 -9.01
N LYS A 53 -22.36 -26.98 -9.03
CA LYS A 53 -23.21 -25.84 -8.69
C LYS A 53 -22.97 -25.39 -7.24
N ASP A 54 -22.97 -26.31 -6.28
CA ASP A 54 -22.74 -26.02 -4.87
C ASP A 54 -21.32 -25.50 -4.64
N PHE A 55 -20.32 -26.04 -5.36
CA PHE A 55 -18.95 -25.54 -5.29
C PHE A 55 -18.84 -24.09 -5.77
N MET A 56 -19.42 -23.77 -6.93
CA MET A 56 -19.43 -22.41 -7.46
C MET A 56 -20.18 -21.42 -6.55
N ALA A 57 -21.26 -21.87 -5.91
CA ALA A 57 -22.06 -21.09 -4.97
C ALA A 57 -21.25 -20.60 -3.75
N LEU A 58 -20.17 -21.29 -3.38
CA LEU A 58 -19.27 -20.83 -2.30
C LEU A 58 -18.61 -19.49 -2.62
N GLY A 59 -18.29 -19.21 -3.88
CA GLY A 59 -17.63 -17.99 -4.33
C GLY A 59 -18.55 -16.94 -4.98
N ARG A 60 -19.87 -17.16 -5.01
CA ARG A 60 -20.87 -16.25 -5.57
C ARG A 60 -21.63 -15.51 -4.47
N VAL A 61 -21.89 -14.22 -4.65
CA VAL A 61 -22.73 -13.44 -3.72
C VAL A 61 -24.15 -14.00 -3.75
N LYS A 62 -24.73 -14.11 -4.96
CA LYS A 62 -26.02 -14.75 -5.20
C LYS A 62 -25.77 -16.22 -5.56
N THR A 63 -26.03 -17.10 -4.63
CA THR A 63 -25.73 -18.54 -4.76
C THR A 63 -26.33 -19.19 -5.99
N ASP A 64 -27.53 -18.74 -6.41
CA ASP A 64 -28.29 -19.29 -7.53
C ASP A 64 -28.03 -18.60 -8.87
N ASP A 65 -27.23 -17.51 -8.89
CA ASP A 65 -26.91 -16.80 -10.12
C ASP A 65 -25.72 -17.46 -10.82
N GLU A 66 -26.01 -18.29 -11.81
CA GLU A 66 -25.00 -19.02 -12.58
C GLU A 66 -24.14 -18.09 -13.48
N SER A 67 -24.56 -16.85 -13.71
CA SER A 67 -23.78 -15.87 -14.47
C SER A 67 -22.70 -15.19 -13.64
N GLU A 68 -22.79 -15.28 -12.30
CA GLU A 68 -21.82 -14.66 -11.41
C GLU A 68 -20.50 -15.46 -11.36
N SER A 69 -19.40 -14.76 -11.59
CA SER A 69 -18.04 -15.32 -11.50
C SER A 69 -17.68 -15.71 -10.07
N PHE A 70 -16.79 -16.67 -9.91
CA PHE A 70 -16.29 -17.10 -8.61
C PHE A 70 -15.34 -16.05 -8.02
N CYS A 71 -15.63 -15.57 -6.81
CA CYS A 71 -14.83 -14.58 -6.09
C CYS A 71 -14.22 -15.19 -4.83
N MET A 72 -12.88 -15.16 -4.72
CA MET A 72 -12.18 -15.70 -3.56
C MET A 72 -12.50 -14.95 -2.26
N THR A 73 -12.79 -13.65 -2.34
CA THR A 73 -13.20 -12.85 -1.18
C THR A 73 -14.57 -13.30 -0.67
N VAL A 74 -15.51 -13.61 -1.56
CA VAL A 74 -16.83 -14.14 -1.18
C VAL A 74 -16.69 -15.51 -0.51
N LEU A 75 -15.86 -16.39 -1.09
CA LEU A 75 -15.52 -17.67 -0.47
C LEU A 75 -14.99 -17.46 0.95
N ALA A 76 -14.00 -16.58 1.12
CA ALA A 76 -13.37 -16.32 2.40
C ALA A 76 -14.37 -15.77 3.44
N LEU A 77 -15.23 -14.82 3.05
CA LEU A 77 -16.28 -14.26 3.91
C LEU A 77 -17.30 -15.31 4.35
N LYS A 78 -17.70 -16.20 3.45
CA LYS A 78 -18.65 -17.28 3.77
C LYS A 78 -18.06 -18.38 4.64
N MET A 79 -16.76 -18.65 4.49
CA MET A 79 -16.09 -19.77 5.16
C MET A 79 -15.51 -19.39 6.53
N SER A 80 -15.39 -18.10 6.86
CA SER A 80 -14.76 -17.62 8.09
C SER A 80 -15.78 -17.25 9.16
N ALA A 81 -15.47 -17.58 10.41
CA ALA A 81 -16.26 -17.14 11.58
C ALA A 81 -16.11 -15.64 11.83
N TRP A 82 -14.90 -15.12 11.61
CA TRP A 82 -14.55 -13.75 11.88
C TRP A 82 -14.00 -13.10 10.61
N SER A 83 -14.53 -11.92 10.29
CA SER A 83 -14.05 -11.12 9.17
C SER A 83 -13.79 -9.70 9.61
N ASN A 84 -12.71 -9.09 9.12
CA ASN A 84 -12.38 -7.71 9.46
C ASN A 84 -11.71 -6.95 8.31
N GLY A 85 -11.96 -5.64 8.28
CA GLY A 85 -11.16 -4.68 7.55
C GLY A 85 -9.95 -4.22 8.38
N VAL A 86 -9.00 -3.54 7.74
CA VAL A 86 -7.70 -3.16 8.34
C VAL A 86 -7.67 -1.75 8.95
N SER A 87 -8.83 -1.15 9.14
CA SER A 87 -9.07 0.07 9.90
C SER A 87 -10.56 0.24 10.14
N ARG A 88 -10.97 1.13 11.07
CA ARG A 88 -12.39 1.42 11.32
C ARG A 88 -13.13 1.81 10.04
N LEU A 89 -12.60 2.80 9.30
CA LEU A 89 -13.20 3.22 8.03
C LEU A 89 -13.25 2.08 7.01
N HIS A 90 -12.21 1.24 6.94
CA HIS A 90 -12.20 0.10 6.03
C HIS A 90 -13.25 -0.95 6.41
N GLY A 91 -13.48 -1.19 7.70
CA GLY A 91 -14.58 -2.04 8.18
C GLY A 91 -15.93 -1.53 7.68
N ASP A 92 -16.21 -0.22 7.83
CA ASP A 92 -17.45 0.39 7.34
C ASP A 92 -17.61 0.28 5.81
N VAL A 93 -16.54 0.51 5.06
CA VAL A 93 -16.52 0.35 3.59
C VAL A 93 -16.76 -1.11 3.20
N SER A 94 -16.14 -2.05 3.91
CA SER A 94 -16.27 -3.49 3.64
C SER A 94 -17.67 -3.99 3.92
N ARG A 95 -18.33 -3.55 5.00
CA ARG A 95 -19.74 -3.88 5.27
C ARG A 95 -20.65 -3.47 4.10
N ARG A 96 -20.51 -2.25 3.63
CA ARG A 96 -21.30 -1.75 2.47
C ARG A 96 -21.00 -2.53 1.20
N MET A 97 -19.74 -2.88 0.96
CA MET A 97 -19.31 -3.58 -0.26
C MET A 97 -19.84 -5.02 -0.33
N TRP A 98 -19.99 -5.67 0.81
CA TRP A 98 -20.31 -7.09 0.91
C TRP A 98 -21.67 -7.36 1.57
N GLN A 99 -22.49 -6.34 1.79
CA GLN A 99 -23.81 -6.47 2.43
C GLN A 99 -24.70 -7.53 1.75
N ASP A 100 -24.65 -7.63 0.43
CA ASP A 100 -25.47 -8.55 -0.36
C ASP A 100 -25.15 -10.04 -0.08
N ILE A 101 -24.05 -10.36 0.60
CA ILE A 101 -23.75 -11.73 1.07
C ILE A 101 -24.70 -12.12 2.21
N TRP A 102 -25.19 -11.15 2.96
CA TRP A 102 -26.12 -11.34 4.08
C TRP A 102 -27.42 -10.57 3.82
N PRO A 103 -28.26 -11.05 2.88
CA PRO A 103 -29.49 -10.37 2.54
C PRO A 103 -30.42 -10.35 3.76
N GLY A 104 -30.97 -9.17 4.04
CA GLY A 104 -31.87 -8.96 5.18
C GLY A 104 -31.19 -8.51 6.47
N LEU A 105 -29.86 -8.47 6.56
CA LEU A 105 -29.19 -7.84 7.70
C LEU A 105 -29.05 -6.32 7.50
N PRO A 106 -29.32 -5.52 8.54
CA PRO A 106 -28.92 -4.13 8.57
C PRO A 106 -27.40 -3.97 8.38
N LEU A 107 -26.96 -2.86 7.83
CA LEU A 107 -25.54 -2.62 7.53
C LEU A 107 -24.64 -2.75 8.76
N GLU A 108 -25.14 -2.32 9.90
CA GLU A 108 -24.43 -2.33 11.19
C GLU A 108 -24.20 -3.76 11.73
N GLU A 109 -25.07 -4.70 11.31
CA GLU A 109 -25.04 -6.10 11.75
C GLU A 109 -24.28 -7.01 10.78
N VAL A 110 -23.88 -6.51 9.61
CA VAL A 110 -23.01 -7.28 8.70
C VAL A 110 -21.74 -7.69 9.44
N PRO A 111 -21.41 -9.01 9.49
CA PRO A 111 -20.38 -9.55 10.37
C PRO A 111 -18.94 -9.27 9.88
N ILE A 112 -18.65 -8.00 9.61
CA ILE A 112 -17.32 -7.52 9.25
C ILE A 112 -16.90 -6.44 10.26
N GLY A 113 -16.00 -6.78 11.13
CA GLY A 113 -15.39 -5.87 12.09
C GLY A 113 -14.21 -5.08 11.50
N HIS A 114 -13.37 -4.57 12.39
CA HIS A 114 -12.10 -3.99 11.99
C HIS A 114 -11.01 -4.27 13.02
N VAL A 115 -9.78 -4.45 12.52
CA VAL A 115 -8.55 -4.47 13.31
C VAL A 115 -7.58 -3.54 12.59
N THR A 116 -7.19 -2.44 13.24
CA THR A 116 -6.27 -1.49 12.63
C THR A 116 -4.90 -2.13 12.44
N ASN A 117 -4.34 -2.00 11.21
CA ASN A 117 -3.01 -2.51 10.92
C ASN A 117 -1.98 -1.94 11.90
N GLY A 118 -1.14 -2.79 12.42
CA GLY A 118 0.03 -2.40 13.17
C GLY A 118 1.15 -1.87 12.27
N VAL A 119 2.11 -1.22 12.89
CA VAL A 119 3.37 -0.81 12.27
C VAL A 119 4.51 -1.59 12.92
N HIS A 120 5.47 -2.05 12.14
CA HIS A 120 6.65 -2.75 12.66
C HIS A 120 7.81 -1.75 12.82
N PRO A 121 8.04 -1.17 14.02
CA PRO A 121 8.99 -0.09 14.23
C PRO A 121 10.41 -0.44 13.77
N ARG A 122 10.87 -1.67 14.05
CA ARG A 122 12.23 -2.14 13.67
C ARG A 122 12.50 -2.12 12.17
N THR A 123 11.45 -2.20 11.33
CA THR A 123 11.60 -2.11 9.88
C THR A 123 11.69 -0.68 9.38
N TRP A 124 10.94 0.24 10.00
CA TRP A 124 10.69 1.56 9.46
C TRP A 124 11.46 2.69 10.14
N VAL A 125 11.81 2.51 11.42
CA VAL A 125 12.65 3.48 12.13
C VAL A 125 14.10 3.31 11.69
N SER A 126 14.76 4.39 11.31
CA SER A 126 16.15 4.36 10.88
C SER A 126 17.11 4.09 12.04
N ASN A 127 18.28 3.50 11.75
CA ASN A 127 19.28 3.24 12.77
C ASN A 127 19.69 4.51 13.53
N ASN A 128 19.86 5.63 12.85
CA ASN A 128 20.19 6.90 13.50
C ASN A 128 19.10 7.36 14.47
N MET A 129 17.82 7.18 14.10
CA MET A 129 16.72 7.49 15.00
C MET A 129 16.65 6.49 16.17
N VAL A 130 16.90 5.21 15.89
CA VAL A 130 16.98 4.18 16.95
C VAL A 130 18.07 4.52 17.96
N GLU A 131 19.26 4.91 17.50
CA GLU A 131 20.37 5.34 18.37
C GLU A 131 20.02 6.57 19.21
N LEU A 132 19.30 7.54 18.61
CA LEU A 132 18.78 8.69 19.33
C LEU A 132 17.80 8.27 20.42
N LEU A 133 16.80 7.49 20.07
CA LEU A 133 15.75 7.03 20.99
C LEU A 133 16.32 6.15 22.10
N ASP A 134 17.30 5.28 21.80
CA ASP A 134 17.97 4.45 22.83
C ASP A 134 18.61 5.27 23.93
N ARG A 135 19.21 6.42 23.60
CA ARG A 135 19.85 7.29 24.60
C ARG A 135 18.84 7.88 25.60
N TYR A 136 17.63 8.18 25.15
CA TYR A 136 16.61 8.84 25.96
C TYR A 136 15.61 7.86 26.58
N PHE A 137 15.27 6.80 25.87
CA PHE A 137 14.24 5.83 26.26
C PHE A 137 14.84 4.56 26.86
N GLY A 138 16.09 4.24 26.51
CA GLY A 138 16.70 2.95 26.77
C GLY A 138 16.21 1.90 25.74
N PRO A 139 16.75 0.67 25.75
CA PRO A 139 16.43 -0.34 24.75
C PRO A 139 14.99 -0.86 24.81
N HIS A 140 14.29 -0.62 25.91
CA HIS A 140 12.95 -1.16 26.18
C HIS A 140 11.90 -0.74 25.13
N PHE A 141 12.01 0.46 24.55
CA PHE A 141 11.08 0.93 23.51
C PHE A 141 11.07 0.04 22.24
N ARG A 142 12.13 -0.74 22.02
CA ARG A 142 12.22 -1.66 20.87
C ARG A 142 11.35 -2.91 21.06
N ASP A 143 11.17 -3.31 22.30
CA ASP A 143 10.45 -4.52 22.66
C ASP A 143 8.99 -4.22 23.01
N GLU A 144 8.75 -3.07 23.64
CA GLU A 144 7.44 -2.60 24.09
C GLU A 144 7.07 -1.23 23.50
N PRO A 145 7.00 -1.08 22.14
CA PRO A 145 6.75 0.22 21.51
C PRO A 145 5.34 0.79 21.79
N THR A 146 4.45 -0.01 22.39
CA THR A 146 3.09 0.38 22.79
C THR A 146 3.01 0.92 24.20
N ASP A 147 4.07 0.86 24.98
CA ASP A 147 4.13 1.45 26.32
C ASP A 147 4.22 2.97 26.22
N LEU A 148 3.12 3.65 26.50
CA LEU A 148 3.02 5.10 26.40
C LEU A 148 3.96 5.84 27.36
N SER A 149 4.31 5.24 28.51
CA SER A 149 5.20 5.85 29.50
C SER A 149 6.62 6.09 28.95
N ILE A 150 7.04 5.27 27.99
CA ILE A 150 8.32 5.44 27.29
C ILE A 150 8.30 6.73 26.47
N TRP A 151 7.20 7.00 25.77
CA TRP A 151 7.04 8.14 24.88
C TRP A 151 6.88 9.47 25.60
N GLU A 152 6.51 9.50 26.89
CA GLU A 152 6.52 10.70 27.72
C GLU A 152 7.93 11.31 27.87
N ARG A 153 8.97 10.54 27.59
CA ARG A 153 10.37 11.02 27.59
C ARG A 153 10.76 11.75 26.32
N MET A 154 9.87 11.82 25.31
CA MET A 154 10.14 12.48 24.03
C MET A 154 10.54 13.96 24.23
N ASP A 155 9.91 14.66 25.19
CA ASP A 155 10.17 16.07 25.50
C ASP A 155 11.58 16.32 26.07
N ARG A 156 12.32 15.26 26.40
CA ARG A 156 13.72 15.38 26.86
C ARG A 156 14.72 15.47 25.71
N ILE A 157 14.28 15.10 24.49
CA ILE A 157 15.13 15.20 23.29
C ILE A 157 15.14 16.67 22.86
N SER A 158 16.31 17.27 22.73
CA SER A 158 16.39 18.64 22.24
C SER A 158 15.99 18.71 20.75
N ASP A 159 15.34 19.81 20.35
CA ASP A 159 14.98 20.07 18.96
C ASP A 159 16.18 19.98 18.03
N GLU A 160 17.33 20.49 18.49
CA GLU A 160 18.57 20.49 17.72
C GLU A 160 19.06 19.05 17.43
N GLU A 161 19.01 18.17 18.42
CA GLU A 161 19.46 16.78 18.26
C GLU A 161 18.52 15.99 17.36
N LEU A 162 17.23 16.19 17.53
CA LEU A 162 16.20 15.61 16.68
C LEU A 162 16.37 16.09 15.23
N TRP A 163 16.56 17.41 15.04
CA TRP A 163 16.74 18.02 13.73
C TRP A 163 18.00 17.51 13.02
N ARG A 164 19.14 17.46 13.71
CA ARG A 164 20.39 16.88 13.16
C ARG A 164 20.23 15.43 12.73
N THR A 165 19.42 14.66 13.45
CA THR A 165 19.16 13.27 13.10
C THR A 165 18.34 13.19 11.81
N HIS A 166 17.35 14.05 11.64
CA HIS A 166 16.56 14.16 10.40
C HIS A 166 17.41 14.67 9.23
N ASP A 167 18.29 15.66 9.44
CA ASP A 167 19.18 16.17 8.38
C ASP A 167 20.02 15.05 7.78
N ARG A 168 20.67 14.24 8.61
CA ARG A 168 21.46 13.09 8.16
C ARG A 168 20.61 12.07 7.38
N ARG A 169 19.34 11.95 7.70
CA ARG A 169 18.43 11.05 7.00
C ARG A 169 18.03 11.62 5.64
N ARG A 170 17.73 12.90 5.56
CA ARG A 170 17.45 13.61 4.29
C ARG A 170 18.66 13.58 3.35
N GLU A 171 19.85 13.79 3.84
CA GLU A 171 21.08 13.64 3.04
C GLU A 171 21.19 12.24 2.43
N ARG A 172 20.95 11.20 3.22
CA ARG A 172 20.95 9.81 2.73
C ARG A 172 19.83 9.54 1.74
N LEU A 173 18.63 10.07 1.97
CA LEU A 173 17.52 9.94 1.01
C LEU A 173 17.88 10.61 -0.32
N VAL A 174 18.40 11.83 -0.29
CA VAL A 174 18.80 12.55 -1.51
C VAL A 174 19.91 11.80 -2.25
N GLY A 175 20.94 11.33 -1.54
CA GLY A 175 22.00 10.51 -2.14
C GLY A 175 21.46 9.24 -2.79
N PHE A 176 20.60 8.50 -2.10
CA PHE A 176 19.94 7.32 -2.62
C PHE A 176 19.09 7.63 -3.87
N ALA A 177 18.31 8.72 -3.82
CA ALA A 177 17.46 9.12 -4.95
C ALA A 177 18.30 9.47 -6.19
N ARG A 178 19.39 10.21 -6.03
CA ARG A 178 20.34 10.55 -7.09
C ARG A 178 20.94 9.29 -7.73
N ASP A 179 21.38 8.33 -6.92
CA ASP A 179 21.90 7.06 -7.41
C ASP A 179 20.86 6.28 -8.22
N ARG A 180 19.62 6.23 -7.74
CA ARG A 180 18.51 5.59 -8.48
C ARG A 180 18.20 6.30 -9.79
N ILE A 181 18.16 7.63 -9.82
CA ILE A 181 17.94 8.42 -11.04
C ILE A 181 19.06 8.15 -12.05
N ARG A 182 20.33 8.15 -11.64
CA ARG A 182 21.45 7.85 -12.52
C ARG A 182 21.36 6.45 -13.12
N GLN A 183 21.05 5.44 -12.30
CA GLN A 183 20.86 4.07 -12.78
C GLN A 183 19.71 3.96 -13.77
N GLN A 184 18.59 4.64 -13.50
CA GLN A 184 17.41 4.72 -14.36
C GLN A 184 17.74 5.38 -15.70
N LEU A 185 18.42 6.50 -15.69
CA LEU A 185 18.86 7.21 -16.90
C LEU A 185 19.82 6.37 -17.76
N ARG A 186 20.79 5.67 -17.13
CA ARG A 186 21.68 4.75 -17.85
C ARG A 186 20.93 3.60 -18.51
N ARG A 187 20.00 2.97 -17.80
CA ARG A 187 19.17 1.89 -18.38
C ARG A 187 18.33 2.37 -19.57
N ASN A 188 17.89 3.62 -19.52
CA ASN A 188 17.06 4.22 -20.56
C ASN A 188 17.88 4.84 -21.71
N GLY A 189 19.21 4.66 -21.72
CA GLY A 189 20.09 5.14 -22.79
C GLY A 189 20.23 6.68 -22.85
N ALA A 190 20.08 7.39 -21.71
CA ALA A 190 20.26 8.83 -21.65
C ALA A 190 21.71 9.24 -21.91
N THR A 191 21.90 10.48 -22.38
CA THR A 191 23.23 11.06 -22.61
C THR A 191 23.99 11.24 -21.30
N GLU A 192 25.32 11.18 -21.34
CA GLU A 192 26.16 11.37 -20.16
C GLU A 192 25.92 12.75 -19.48
N SER A 193 25.67 13.79 -20.26
CA SER A 193 25.30 15.12 -19.76
C SER A 193 24.04 15.08 -18.90
N ARG A 194 22.99 14.32 -19.34
CA ARG A 194 21.75 14.17 -18.58
C ARG A 194 21.96 13.34 -17.30
N ILE A 195 22.82 12.33 -17.35
CA ILE A 195 23.20 11.54 -16.18
C ILE A 195 23.93 12.39 -15.16
N GLN A 196 24.85 13.27 -15.60
CA GLN A 196 25.59 14.18 -14.75
C GLN A 196 24.67 15.23 -14.09
N GLN A 197 23.69 15.77 -14.82
CA GLN A 197 22.67 16.68 -14.26
C GLN A 197 21.86 16.03 -13.11
N ALA A 198 21.72 14.72 -13.11
CA ALA A 198 21.05 14.02 -12.03
C ALA A 198 21.82 14.06 -10.67
N GLU A 199 23.09 14.41 -10.69
CA GLU A 199 23.88 14.62 -9.47
C GLU A 199 23.42 15.85 -8.68
N ASP A 200 22.84 16.84 -9.37
CA ASP A 200 22.29 18.06 -8.77
C ASP A 200 20.79 17.96 -8.48
N ALA A 201 20.16 16.83 -8.81
CA ALA A 201 18.74 16.63 -8.52
C ALA A 201 18.50 16.57 -7.00
N LEU A 202 17.47 17.26 -6.55
CA LEU A 202 17.06 17.37 -5.16
C LEU A 202 18.13 18.06 -4.27
N SER A 203 17.70 18.55 -3.13
CA SER A 203 18.59 19.14 -2.12
C SER A 203 18.21 18.62 -0.72
N PRO A 204 19.15 18.23 0.13
CA PRO A 204 18.84 17.82 1.50
C PRO A 204 18.31 18.96 2.37
N TYR A 205 18.48 20.22 1.94
CA TYR A 205 18.03 21.41 2.67
C TYR A 205 16.66 21.94 2.23
N THR A 206 16.05 21.28 1.22
CA THR A 206 14.75 21.66 0.68
C THR A 206 13.65 20.78 1.23
N LEU A 207 12.49 21.38 1.57
CA LEU A 207 11.32 20.62 1.99
C LEU A 207 10.95 19.57 0.95
N THR A 208 11.04 18.30 1.31
CA THR A 208 10.77 17.17 0.44
C THR A 208 9.39 16.61 0.75
N ILE A 209 8.54 16.51 -0.28
CA ILE A 209 7.24 15.86 -0.21
C ILE A 209 7.30 14.60 -1.07
N ALA A 210 7.01 13.44 -0.48
CA ALA A 210 7.06 12.17 -1.18
C ALA A 210 5.66 11.56 -1.37
N PHE A 211 5.44 11.00 -2.57
CA PHE A 211 4.30 10.13 -2.87
C PHE A 211 4.83 8.76 -3.27
N ALA A 212 4.71 7.78 -2.35
CA ALA A 212 5.22 6.42 -2.52
C ALA A 212 4.08 5.40 -2.40
N ARG A 213 3.38 5.16 -3.49
CA ARG A 213 2.20 4.27 -3.54
C ARG A 213 2.07 3.60 -4.90
N ARG A 214 1.27 2.51 -4.96
CA ARG A 214 0.81 1.96 -6.24
C ARG A 214 0.09 3.07 -7.03
N PHE A 215 0.47 3.24 -8.30
CA PHE A 215 -0.20 4.17 -9.19
C PHE A 215 -1.51 3.54 -9.68
N ALA A 216 -2.60 3.99 -9.08
CA ALA A 216 -3.97 3.69 -9.46
C ALA A 216 -4.79 4.98 -9.26
N THR A 217 -5.85 5.15 -10.04
CA THR A 217 -6.63 6.41 -10.08
C THR A 217 -7.13 6.85 -8.70
N TYR A 218 -7.61 5.92 -7.87
CA TYR A 218 -8.14 6.22 -6.53
C TYR A 218 -7.06 6.67 -5.53
N LYS A 219 -5.78 6.42 -5.79
CA LYS A 219 -4.65 6.88 -4.95
C LYS A 219 -4.31 8.34 -5.16
N ARG A 220 -4.89 8.99 -6.17
CA ARG A 220 -4.84 10.44 -6.42
C ARG A 220 -3.44 11.02 -6.67
N ALA A 221 -2.51 10.27 -7.25
CA ALA A 221 -1.15 10.76 -7.56
C ALA A 221 -1.15 12.06 -8.37
N LYS A 222 -2.15 12.25 -9.26
CA LYS A 222 -2.29 13.42 -10.12
C LYS A 222 -2.91 14.65 -9.42
N LEU A 223 -3.25 14.56 -8.13
CA LEU A 223 -3.96 15.67 -7.46
C LEU A 223 -3.18 16.99 -7.50
N LEU A 224 -1.85 16.93 -7.32
CA LEU A 224 -0.97 18.11 -7.39
C LEU A 224 -0.94 18.76 -8.77
N LEU A 225 -1.18 18.00 -9.85
CA LEU A 225 -1.20 18.53 -11.22
C LEU A 225 -2.52 19.22 -11.60
N ARG A 226 -3.50 19.32 -10.69
CA ARG A 226 -4.74 20.05 -10.93
C ARG A 226 -4.52 21.54 -11.07
N ASP A 227 -3.58 22.08 -10.29
CA ASP A 227 -3.19 23.49 -10.32
C ASP A 227 -1.68 23.55 -10.68
N LYS A 228 -1.40 23.38 -11.95
CA LYS A 228 -0.02 23.36 -12.46
C LYS A 228 0.71 24.68 -12.20
N GLU A 229 0.05 25.81 -12.35
CA GLU A 229 0.67 27.12 -12.14
C GLU A 229 1.09 27.33 -10.69
N ARG A 230 0.22 26.97 -9.76
CA ARG A 230 0.55 27.01 -8.32
C ARG A 230 1.70 26.08 -8.01
N LEU A 231 1.69 24.85 -8.52
CA LEU A 231 2.75 23.89 -8.30
C LEU A 231 4.10 24.42 -8.82
N LEU A 232 4.11 25.00 -10.03
CA LEU A 232 5.32 25.59 -10.61
C LEU A 232 5.85 26.76 -9.78
N ARG A 233 4.97 27.65 -9.28
CA ARG A 233 5.39 28.72 -8.37
C ARG A 233 6.07 28.16 -7.12
N LEU A 234 5.51 27.11 -6.51
CA LEU A 234 6.10 26.48 -5.33
C LEU A 234 7.45 25.80 -5.64
N LEU A 235 7.55 25.10 -6.76
CA LEU A 235 8.80 24.44 -7.18
C LEU A 235 9.91 25.44 -7.54
N ARG A 236 9.54 26.62 -8.06
CA ARG A 236 10.48 27.68 -8.48
C ARG A 236 10.77 28.72 -7.41
N ASP A 237 10.06 28.67 -6.28
CA ASP A 237 10.32 29.55 -5.15
C ASP A 237 11.76 29.38 -4.67
N THR A 238 12.48 30.49 -4.49
CA THR A 238 13.89 30.52 -4.07
C THR A 238 14.04 30.74 -2.58
N GLU A 239 13.05 31.32 -1.91
CA GLU A 239 13.09 31.58 -0.47
C GLU A 239 12.57 30.37 0.34
N ARG A 240 11.51 29.72 -0.19
CA ARG A 240 10.88 28.56 0.46
C ARG A 240 10.69 27.42 -0.55
N PRO A 241 11.79 26.90 -1.09
CA PRO A 241 11.70 25.88 -2.13
C PRO A 241 11.08 24.60 -1.60
N ILE A 242 10.31 23.95 -2.47
CA ILE A 242 9.87 22.57 -2.26
C ILE A 242 10.40 21.67 -3.34
N GLN A 243 10.46 20.38 -3.05
CA GLN A 243 10.77 19.34 -4.03
C GLN A 243 9.89 18.11 -3.83
N LEU A 244 9.70 17.35 -4.90
CA LEU A 244 8.77 16.23 -4.93
C LEU A 244 9.47 14.95 -5.35
N ILE A 245 9.24 13.87 -4.61
CA ILE A 245 9.66 12.53 -4.98
C ILE A 245 8.42 11.66 -5.18
N PHE A 246 8.24 11.17 -6.39
CA PHE A 246 7.24 10.16 -6.70
C PHE A 246 7.91 8.80 -6.84
N ALA A 247 7.34 7.77 -6.22
CA ALA A 247 7.80 6.40 -6.35
C ALA A 247 6.61 5.44 -6.35
N GLY A 248 6.70 4.37 -7.10
CA GLY A 248 5.62 3.38 -7.15
C GLY A 248 5.59 2.63 -8.46
N LYS A 249 4.63 1.72 -8.56
CA LYS A 249 4.39 0.90 -9.74
C LYS A 249 2.91 0.94 -10.12
N ALA A 250 2.62 0.90 -11.41
CA ALA A 250 1.30 0.58 -11.94
C ALA A 250 1.23 -0.92 -12.25
N HIS A 251 0.06 -1.51 -12.14
CA HIS A 251 -0.14 -2.89 -12.60
C HIS A 251 0.10 -2.96 -14.12
N PRO A 252 0.68 -4.05 -14.67
CA PRO A 252 0.94 -4.18 -16.10
C PRO A 252 -0.26 -3.91 -17.00
N HIS A 253 -1.47 -4.25 -16.56
CA HIS A 253 -2.73 -4.01 -17.29
C HIS A 253 -3.44 -2.72 -16.89
N ASP A 254 -2.95 -1.95 -15.90
CA ASP A 254 -3.54 -0.68 -15.48
C ASP A 254 -3.01 0.47 -16.35
N LEU A 255 -3.60 0.65 -17.53
CA LEU A 255 -3.25 1.74 -18.44
C LEU A 255 -3.48 3.12 -17.79
N PRO A 256 -4.61 3.40 -17.11
CA PRO A 256 -4.79 4.66 -16.39
C PRO A 256 -3.70 4.93 -15.34
N GLY A 257 -3.25 3.91 -14.62
CA GLY A 257 -2.15 4.03 -13.66
C GLY A 257 -0.82 4.38 -14.34
N LYS A 258 -0.53 3.79 -15.51
CA LYS A 258 0.66 4.14 -16.31
C LYS A 258 0.58 5.57 -16.86
N ASP A 259 -0.61 6.03 -17.26
CA ASP A 259 -0.82 7.40 -17.74
C ASP A 259 -0.61 8.44 -16.63
N LEU A 260 -0.90 8.10 -15.37
CA LEU A 260 -0.56 8.96 -14.23
C LEU A 260 0.95 9.16 -14.11
N ILE A 261 1.75 8.10 -14.24
CA ILE A 261 3.21 8.16 -14.19
C ILE A 261 3.72 9.03 -15.36
N ARG A 262 3.25 8.73 -16.57
CA ARG A 262 3.63 9.50 -17.78
C ARG A 262 3.34 10.98 -17.63
N ALA A 263 2.15 11.34 -17.11
CA ALA A 263 1.76 12.72 -16.90
C ALA A 263 2.69 13.48 -15.93
N LEU A 264 3.19 12.81 -14.88
CA LEU A 264 4.13 13.40 -13.93
C LEU A 264 5.51 13.64 -14.57
N VAL A 265 6.01 12.64 -15.31
CA VAL A 265 7.32 12.73 -15.98
C VAL A 265 7.29 13.83 -17.06
N HIS A 266 6.26 13.83 -17.91
CA HIS A 266 6.10 14.88 -18.94
C HIS A 266 5.95 16.27 -18.35
N PHE A 267 5.19 16.43 -17.26
CA PHE A 267 5.09 17.71 -16.56
C PHE A 267 6.45 18.21 -16.10
N ALA A 268 7.28 17.35 -15.53
CA ALA A 268 8.61 17.71 -15.07
C ALA A 268 9.51 18.13 -16.25
N GLU A 269 9.44 17.42 -17.38
CA GLU A 269 10.21 17.70 -18.60
C GLU A 269 9.74 18.99 -19.29
N GLU A 270 8.42 19.15 -19.49
CA GLU A 270 7.82 20.30 -20.16
C GLU A 270 8.14 21.64 -19.48
N HIS A 271 8.26 21.61 -18.15
CA HIS A 271 8.47 22.81 -17.35
C HIS A 271 9.87 22.97 -16.78
N ASP A 272 10.80 22.09 -17.17
CA ASP A 272 12.21 22.10 -16.74
C ASP A 272 12.38 22.09 -15.22
N VAL A 273 11.65 21.18 -14.55
CA VAL A 273 11.69 21.00 -13.09
C VAL A 273 12.13 19.59 -12.66
N GLN A 274 12.81 18.83 -13.53
CA GLN A 274 13.27 17.47 -13.29
C GLN A 274 14.26 17.37 -12.12
N SER A 275 14.96 18.47 -11.80
CA SER A 275 15.83 18.52 -10.62
C SER A 275 15.06 18.60 -9.30
N LYS A 276 13.79 19.01 -9.34
CA LYS A 276 12.93 19.23 -8.15
C LYS A 276 11.69 18.34 -8.11
N LEU A 277 11.29 17.73 -9.22
CA LEU A 277 10.23 16.75 -9.29
C LEU A 277 10.76 15.49 -9.97
N VAL A 278 11.01 14.46 -9.17
CA VAL A 278 11.61 13.22 -9.63
C VAL A 278 10.64 12.03 -9.51
N PHE A 279 10.73 11.11 -10.46
CA PHE A 279 10.07 9.81 -10.39
C PHE A 279 11.11 8.70 -10.26
N LEU A 280 11.05 7.93 -9.17
CA LEU A 280 11.93 6.81 -8.91
C LEU A 280 11.26 5.51 -9.34
N GLU A 281 11.85 4.84 -10.33
CA GLU A 281 11.41 3.54 -10.83
C GLU A 281 11.76 2.41 -9.85
N ASP A 282 11.13 1.24 -10.08
CA ASP A 282 11.43 0.01 -9.35
C ASP A 282 11.25 0.11 -7.83
N TYR A 283 10.16 0.78 -7.40
CA TYR A 283 9.81 0.89 -5.99
C TYR A 283 9.87 -0.46 -5.29
N ASP A 284 10.68 -0.55 -4.25
CA ASP A 284 10.95 -1.73 -3.44
C ASP A 284 10.98 -1.41 -1.93
N MET A 285 11.20 -2.41 -1.08
CA MET A 285 11.29 -2.25 0.37
C MET A 285 12.46 -1.35 0.79
N THR A 286 13.57 -1.39 0.05
CA THR A 286 14.75 -0.55 0.34
C THR A 286 14.40 0.92 0.11
N MET A 287 13.82 1.24 -1.05
CA MET A 287 13.36 2.59 -1.37
C MET A 287 12.30 3.07 -0.38
N SER A 288 11.37 2.19 0.00
CA SER A 288 10.34 2.50 1.00
C SER A 288 10.93 2.91 2.34
N ARG A 289 11.97 2.23 2.82
CA ARG A 289 12.68 2.58 4.06
C ARG A 289 13.35 3.95 3.97
N TYR A 290 14.02 4.26 2.85
CA TYR A 290 14.61 5.59 2.65
C TYR A 290 13.55 6.69 2.65
N LEU A 291 12.46 6.51 1.91
CA LEU A 291 11.36 7.48 1.82
C LEU A 291 10.60 7.69 3.14
N THR A 292 10.51 6.67 3.96
CA THR A 292 9.80 6.75 5.25
C THR A 292 10.65 7.42 6.32
N SER A 293 11.96 7.29 6.25
CA SER A 293 12.89 7.73 7.29
C SER A 293 13.71 8.95 6.94
N GLY A 294 13.68 9.41 5.68
CA GLY A 294 14.50 10.50 5.15
C GLY A 294 13.82 11.85 5.01
#